data_f4fcaeddaa2c3c3e0299a92f902879d7
#
_entry.id   f4fcaeddaa2c3c3e0299a92f902879d7
#
_cell.length_a   1.000
_cell.length_b   1.000
_cell.length_c   1.000
_cell.angle_alpha   90.00
_cell.angle_beta   90.00
_cell.angle_gamma   90.00
#
_symmetry.space_group_name_H-M   'P 1'
#
loop_
_entity.id
_entity.type
_entity.pdbx_description
1 polymer ?
#
loop_
_entity_poly.entity_id
_entity_poly.type
_entity_poly.pdbx_seq_one_letter_code
_entity_poly.pdbx_strand_id
1 'polypeptide(L)'
;MHQNRGINRTFVPIIVRVGLTLPVFPSVYYQHRIIRHTTPGQNRYAMTFQELNLIEPLKRAVAEKGYTTPTPIQQQAIPPALEGRDLLGCAQTGTGKTAAFTLPILQLLSAEPRTKGRRTIKALVLTPTRELAIQIDECCRDYARYTDIRHCVIFGGVNQRPQVDALQRGIDLLVACLLYT
;
A
#
# COMPACT_ATOMS: atom_id res chain seq x y z
N MET A 1 18.07 -20.38 -35.95
CA MET A 1 17.20 -20.85 -34.86
C MET A 1 17.39 -19.93 -33.64
N HIS A 2 16.59 -18.89 -33.50
CA HIS A 2 16.57 -18.01 -32.33
C HIS A 2 15.53 -18.54 -31.37
N GLN A 3 15.98 -19.11 -30.24
CA GLN A 3 15.08 -19.44 -29.13
C GLN A 3 14.67 -18.15 -28.43
N ASN A 4 13.41 -17.79 -28.63
CA ASN A 4 12.73 -16.73 -27.89
C ASN A 4 12.41 -17.27 -26.49
N ARG A 5 13.30 -17.03 -25.50
CA ARG A 5 12.98 -17.32 -24.09
C ARG A 5 11.95 -16.29 -23.64
N GLY A 6 10.69 -16.69 -23.68
CA GLY A 6 9.58 -15.93 -23.12
C GLY A 6 9.81 -15.67 -21.64
N ILE A 7 10.16 -14.46 -21.28
CA ILE A 7 10.19 -14.00 -19.91
C ILE A 7 8.73 -13.97 -19.44
N ASN A 8 8.38 -14.92 -18.59
CA ASN A 8 7.07 -15.00 -17.96
C ASN A 8 6.94 -13.81 -16.99
N ARG A 9 6.41 -12.69 -17.49
CA ARG A 9 6.24 -11.45 -16.72
C ARG A 9 4.94 -11.54 -15.94
N THR A 10 5.01 -11.97 -14.70
CA THR A 10 3.83 -12.00 -13.82
C THR A 10 3.44 -10.57 -13.44
N PHE A 11 2.34 -10.09 -13.99
CA PHE A 11 1.72 -8.84 -13.58
C PHE A 11 0.81 -9.11 -12.37
N VAL A 12 1.08 -8.44 -11.26
CA VAL A 12 0.21 -8.48 -10.09
C VAL A 12 -0.58 -7.17 -10.02
N PRO A 13 -1.90 -7.21 -10.23
CA PRO A 13 -2.73 -6.02 -10.07
C PRO A 13 -2.81 -5.63 -8.60
N ILE A 14 -2.78 -4.33 -8.34
CA ILE A 14 -3.07 -3.74 -7.03
C ILE A 14 -4.30 -2.88 -7.17
N ILE A 15 -5.31 -3.19 -6.38
CA ILE A 15 -6.50 -2.36 -6.26
C ILE A 15 -6.37 -1.61 -4.93
N VAL A 16 -6.29 -0.29 -5.01
CA VAL A 16 -6.32 0.58 -3.83
C VAL A 16 -7.67 1.27 -3.82
N ARG A 17 -8.46 0.98 -2.80
CA ARG A 17 -9.69 1.70 -2.52
C ARG A 17 -9.50 2.51 -1.26
N VAL A 18 -9.64 3.82 -1.37
CA VAL A 18 -9.57 4.74 -0.24
C VAL A 18 -11.01 5.11 0.15
N GLY A 19 -11.50 4.50 1.24
CA GLY A 19 -12.84 4.81 1.78
C GLY A 19 -12.71 5.59 3.07
N LEU A 20 -12.98 6.88 3.03
CA LEU A 20 -13.26 7.69 4.21
C LEU A 20 -14.76 7.61 4.48
N THR A 21 -15.15 6.91 5.55
CA THR A 21 -16.54 6.75 6.04
C THR A 21 -17.54 6.12 5.06
N LEU A 22 -18.20 5.06 5.52
CA LEU A 22 -19.34 4.44 4.83
C LEU A 22 -20.61 5.29 5.03
N PRO A 23 -21.17 5.89 4.00
CA PRO A 23 -22.62 5.92 3.87
C PRO A 23 -23.07 4.78 2.97
N VAL A 24 -24.23 4.25 3.31
CA VAL A 24 -25.02 3.25 2.61
C VAL A 24 -25.00 3.49 1.09
N PHE A 25 -24.71 2.44 0.32
CA PHE A 25 -24.58 2.42 -1.13
C PHE A 25 -25.63 3.21 -1.90
N PRO A 26 -25.24 4.12 -2.78
CA PRO A 26 -25.80 4.18 -4.12
C PRO A 26 -24.76 3.69 -5.13
N SER A 27 -25.24 3.10 -6.20
CA SER A 27 -24.47 2.61 -7.35
C SER A 27 -23.48 3.66 -7.86
N VAL A 28 -22.23 3.55 -7.45
CA VAL A 28 -21.18 4.47 -7.87
C VAL A 28 -20.56 3.95 -9.16
N TYR A 29 -20.64 4.76 -10.21
CA TYR A 29 -19.84 4.62 -11.41
C TYR A 29 -18.36 4.73 -11.02
N TYR A 30 -17.64 3.62 -11.05
CA TYR A 30 -16.22 3.59 -10.78
C TYR A 30 -15.44 4.19 -11.95
N GLN A 31 -14.90 5.36 -11.80
CA GLN A 31 -13.85 5.86 -12.71
C GLN A 31 -12.51 5.27 -12.25
N HIS A 32 -12.23 4.05 -12.68
CA HIS A 32 -10.93 3.44 -12.48
C HIS A 32 -9.90 4.06 -13.42
N ARG A 33 -8.92 4.75 -12.88
CA ARG A 33 -7.74 5.09 -13.64
C ARG A 33 -6.81 3.89 -13.71
N ILE A 34 -6.76 3.23 -14.88
CA ILE A 34 -5.80 2.15 -15.12
C ILE A 34 -4.43 2.78 -15.33
N ILE A 35 -3.54 2.63 -14.36
CA ILE A 35 -2.14 3.02 -14.50
C ILE A 35 -1.42 1.90 -15.24
N ARG A 36 -1.23 2.04 -16.53
CA ARG A 36 -0.40 1.14 -17.34
C ARG A 36 1.02 1.67 -17.36
N HIS A 37 1.98 0.76 -17.28
CA HIS A 37 3.40 1.09 -17.44
C HIS A 37 3.61 1.63 -18.88
N THR A 38 3.69 2.95 -19.05
CA THR A 38 4.18 3.54 -20.28
C THR A 38 5.70 3.47 -20.30
N THR A 39 6.25 3.13 -21.46
CA THR A 39 7.68 3.05 -21.78
C THR A 39 8.43 4.29 -21.25
N PRO A 40 9.68 4.19 -20.79
CA PRO A 40 10.44 5.33 -20.30
C PRO A 40 10.79 6.25 -21.49
N GLY A 41 9.99 7.28 -21.64
CA GLY A 41 10.18 8.34 -22.60
C GLY A 41 9.58 9.63 -22.05
N GLN A 42 10.44 10.57 -21.68
CA GLN A 42 10.13 11.94 -21.27
C GLN A 42 9.66 12.15 -19.82
N ASN A 43 10.56 12.02 -18.86
CA ASN A 43 10.48 12.85 -17.68
C ASN A 43 11.82 13.58 -17.49
N ARG A 44 11.89 14.85 -17.88
CA ARG A 44 13.08 15.68 -17.82
C ARG A 44 13.45 16.18 -16.43
N TYR A 45 12.65 15.84 -15.41
CA TYR A 45 12.93 16.12 -14.01
C TYR A 45 12.70 14.85 -13.21
N ALA A 46 13.75 14.31 -12.64
CA ALA A 46 13.66 13.19 -11.70
C ALA A 46 12.96 13.70 -10.44
N MET A 47 11.65 13.45 -10.32
CA MET A 47 10.90 13.74 -9.09
C MET A 47 11.54 12.99 -7.93
N THR A 48 11.76 13.68 -6.82
CA THR A 48 12.29 13.09 -5.58
C THR A 48 11.13 12.74 -4.64
N PHE A 49 11.39 11.91 -3.62
CA PHE A 49 10.39 11.66 -2.57
C PHE A 49 10.06 12.93 -1.76
N GLN A 50 10.94 13.94 -1.77
CA GLN A 50 10.68 15.23 -1.12
C GLN A 50 9.58 16.03 -1.81
N GLU A 51 9.45 15.86 -3.13
CA GLU A 51 8.43 16.55 -3.94
C GLU A 51 7.07 15.86 -3.90
N LEU A 52 7.01 14.61 -3.41
CA LEU A 52 5.75 13.96 -3.09
C LEU A 52 5.16 14.58 -1.81
N ASN A 53 3.86 14.85 -1.82
CA ASN A 53 3.13 15.43 -0.67
C ASN A 53 2.99 14.41 0.48
N LEU A 54 4.14 13.83 0.89
CA LEU A 54 4.21 12.94 2.04
C LEU A 54 4.55 13.74 3.30
N ILE A 55 4.00 13.31 4.45
CA ILE A 55 4.36 13.87 5.75
C ILE A 55 5.81 13.54 6.10
N GLU A 56 6.44 14.39 6.89
CA GLU A 56 7.86 14.27 7.24
C GLU A 56 8.25 12.91 7.86
N PRO A 57 7.45 12.30 8.76
CA PRO A 57 7.75 10.97 9.28
C PRO A 57 7.90 9.89 8.20
N LEU A 58 7.07 9.93 7.15
CA LEU A 58 7.15 8.96 6.04
C LEU A 58 8.34 9.26 5.13
N LYS A 59 8.63 10.54 4.83
CA LYS A 59 9.82 10.93 4.07
C LYS A 59 11.10 10.47 4.74
N ARG A 60 11.18 10.65 6.05
CA ARG A 60 12.31 10.19 6.85
C ARG A 60 12.48 8.67 6.77
N ALA A 61 11.39 7.91 6.94
CA ALA A 61 11.44 6.45 6.87
C ALA A 61 11.88 5.94 5.48
N VAL A 62 11.42 6.59 4.42
CA VAL A 62 11.80 6.29 3.03
C VAL A 62 13.29 6.60 2.79
N ALA A 63 13.77 7.74 3.29
CA ALA A 63 15.18 8.15 3.17
C ALA A 63 16.13 7.18 3.90
N GLU A 64 15.77 6.70 5.09
CA GLU A 64 16.55 5.71 5.85
C GLU A 64 16.66 4.35 5.12
N LYS A 65 15.70 4.02 4.25
CA LYS A 65 15.78 2.86 3.36
C LYS A 65 16.65 3.11 2.12
N GLY A 66 17.23 4.31 1.98
CA GLY A 66 18.05 4.69 0.84
C GLY A 66 17.26 5.03 -0.42
N TYR A 67 15.95 5.24 -0.31
CA TYR A 67 15.11 5.59 -1.46
C TYR A 67 15.13 7.11 -1.66
N THR A 68 15.78 7.56 -2.72
CA THR A 68 15.88 8.98 -3.09
C THR A 68 14.89 9.36 -4.18
N THR A 69 14.73 8.50 -5.17
CA THR A 69 13.90 8.74 -6.35
C THR A 69 12.75 7.74 -6.41
N PRO A 70 11.50 8.19 -6.46
CA PRO A 70 10.36 7.28 -6.60
C PRO A 70 10.34 6.62 -7.99
N THR A 71 9.99 5.35 -8.00
CA THR A 71 9.83 4.59 -9.24
C THR A 71 8.65 5.11 -10.08
N PRO A 72 8.56 4.81 -11.39
CA PRO A 72 7.46 5.28 -12.23
C PRO A 72 6.07 4.93 -11.69
N ILE A 73 5.89 3.75 -11.10
CA ILE A 73 4.60 3.36 -10.51
C ILE A 73 4.29 4.18 -9.24
N GLN A 74 5.31 4.52 -8.45
CA GLN A 74 5.14 5.36 -7.26
C GLN A 74 4.80 6.80 -7.64
N GLN A 75 5.47 7.38 -8.63
CA GLN A 75 5.18 8.73 -9.14
C GLN A 75 3.74 8.85 -9.67
N GLN A 76 3.24 7.80 -10.31
CA GLN A 76 1.91 7.79 -10.91
C GLN A 76 0.80 7.46 -9.90
N ALA A 77 1.08 6.62 -8.90
CA ALA A 77 0.06 6.11 -7.98
C ALA A 77 -0.06 6.94 -6.69
N ILE A 78 1.05 7.44 -6.13
CA ILE A 78 1.01 8.13 -4.84
C ILE A 78 0.15 9.40 -4.88
N PRO A 79 0.32 10.34 -5.83
CA PRO A 79 -0.47 11.57 -5.81
C PRO A 79 -1.98 11.34 -5.89
N PRO A 80 -2.52 10.56 -6.86
CA PRO A 80 -3.96 10.36 -6.91
C PRO A 80 -4.50 9.52 -5.74
N ALA A 81 -3.69 8.65 -5.12
CA ALA A 81 -4.09 7.95 -3.91
C ALA A 81 -4.23 8.92 -2.71
N LEU A 82 -3.35 9.90 -2.60
CA LEU A 82 -3.43 10.94 -1.57
C LEU A 82 -4.64 11.87 -1.77
N GLU A 83 -5.14 12.00 -2.99
CA GLU A 83 -6.39 12.70 -3.32
C GLU A 83 -7.65 11.85 -3.02
N GLY A 84 -7.49 10.64 -2.47
CA GLY A 84 -8.60 9.75 -2.15
C GLY A 84 -9.23 9.04 -3.35
N ARG A 85 -8.52 8.96 -4.48
CA ARG A 85 -9.03 8.29 -5.69
C ARG A 85 -8.78 6.78 -5.64
N ASP A 86 -9.73 6.01 -6.14
CA ASP A 86 -9.55 4.58 -6.38
C ASP A 86 -8.55 4.34 -7.50
N LEU A 87 -7.66 3.37 -7.33
CA LEU A 87 -6.59 3.08 -8.27
C LEU A 87 -6.54 1.59 -8.61
N LEU A 88 -6.31 1.31 -9.87
CA LEU A 88 -5.93 0.00 -10.35
C LEU A 88 -4.51 0.07 -10.93
N GLY A 89 -3.53 -0.43 -10.19
CA GLY A 89 -2.12 -0.42 -10.57
C GLY A 89 -1.65 -1.79 -11.05
N CYS A 90 -1.16 -1.86 -12.28
CA CYS A 90 -0.54 -3.05 -12.85
C CYS A 90 0.93 -2.76 -13.17
N ALA A 91 1.85 -3.47 -12.50
CA ALA A 91 3.27 -3.36 -12.75
C ALA A 91 3.98 -4.69 -12.45
N GLN A 92 5.18 -4.88 -12.95
CA GLN A 92 5.97 -6.08 -12.69
C GLN A 92 6.37 -6.19 -11.20
N THR A 93 6.75 -7.39 -10.77
CA THR A 93 7.37 -7.58 -9.44
C THR A 93 8.67 -6.78 -9.34
N GLY A 94 9.00 -6.29 -8.14
CA GLY A 94 10.21 -5.49 -7.91
C GLY A 94 10.16 -4.03 -8.35
N THR A 95 9.04 -3.53 -8.90
CA THR A 95 8.90 -2.14 -9.36
C THR A 95 8.54 -1.13 -8.25
N GLY A 96 8.45 -1.57 -6.99
CA GLY A 96 8.11 -0.70 -5.87
C GLY A 96 6.60 -0.50 -5.64
N LYS A 97 5.76 -1.42 -6.16
CA LYS A 97 4.30 -1.37 -5.95
C LYS A 97 3.89 -1.28 -4.48
N THR A 98 4.57 -2.01 -3.60
CA THR A 98 4.23 -2.02 -2.17
C THR A 98 4.32 -0.63 -1.56
N ALA A 99 5.39 0.12 -1.82
CA ALA A 99 5.50 1.50 -1.36
C ALA A 99 4.47 2.42 -2.03
N ALA A 100 4.13 2.16 -3.30
CA ALA A 100 3.18 2.98 -4.05
C ALA A 100 1.79 3.02 -3.42
N PHE A 101 1.35 1.97 -2.71
CA PHE A 101 0.08 1.96 -2.01
C PHE A 101 0.20 2.10 -0.48
N THR A 102 1.25 1.56 0.14
CA THR A 102 1.41 1.66 1.60
C THR A 102 1.67 3.09 2.06
N LEU A 103 2.50 3.86 1.37
CA LEU A 103 2.80 5.23 1.76
C LEU A 103 1.55 6.12 1.79
N PRO A 104 0.68 6.16 0.75
CA PRO A 104 -0.58 6.90 0.83
C PRO A 104 -1.51 6.42 1.94
N ILE A 105 -1.65 5.10 2.14
CA ILE A 105 -2.48 4.55 3.22
C ILE A 105 -1.99 5.05 4.58
N LEU A 106 -0.69 4.96 4.85
CA LEU A 106 -0.10 5.41 6.11
C LEU A 106 -0.28 6.92 6.30
N GLN A 107 -0.15 7.72 5.24
CA GLN A 107 -0.39 9.15 5.32
C GLN A 107 -1.85 9.48 5.65
N LEU A 108 -2.81 8.88 4.97
CA LEU A 108 -4.23 9.10 5.21
C LEU A 108 -4.62 8.68 6.63
N LEU A 109 -4.10 7.53 7.10
CA LEU A 109 -4.30 7.10 8.49
C LEU A 109 -3.68 8.07 9.51
N SER A 110 -2.54 8.69 9.18
CA SER A 110 -1.88 9.67 10.05
C SER A 110 -2.64 11.00 10.13
N ALA A 111 -3.38 11.35 9.09
CA ALA A 111 -4.20 12.57 9.03
C ALA A 111 -5.54 12.42 9.78
N GLU A 112 -5.96 11.20 10.06
CA GLU A 112 -7.22 10.92 10.76
C GLU A 112 -7.15 11.39 12.23
N PRO A 113 -8.19 12.10 12.70
CA PRO A 113 -8.27 12.53 14.09
C PRO A 113 -8.30 11.31 15.00
N ARG A 114 -7.52 11.38 16.06
CA ARG A 114 -7.47 10.31 17.06
C ARG A 114 -8.72 10.32 17.91
N THR A 115 -9.51 9.27 17.80
CA THR A 115 -10.64 9.05 18.68
C THR A 115 -10.15 8.63 20.06
N LYS A 116 -10.70 9.21 21.13
CA LYS A 116 -10.50 8.71 22.48
C LYS A 116 -11.11 7.30 22.57
N GLY A 117 -10.31 6.33 22.98
CA GLY A 117 -10.75 4.95 23.15
C GLY A 117 -9.96 3.92 22.35
N ARG A 118 -10.57 2.74 22.16
CA ARG A 118 -9.94 1.64 21.43
C ARG A 118 -9.84 1.98 19.94
N ARG A 119 -8.67 1.73 19.36
CA ARG A 119 -8.47 1.88 17.91
C ARG A 119 -9.33 0.88 17.15
N THR A 120 -9.86 1.33 16.03
CA THR A 120 -10.61 0.50 15.08
C THR A 120 -9.84 0.37 13.78
N ILE A 121 -10.01 -0.75 13.08
CA ILE A 121 -9.40 -0.96 11.77
C ILE A 121 -10.00 0.05 10.79
N LYS A 122 -9.14 0.87 10.19
CA LYS A 122 -9.51 1.90 9.21
C LYS A 122 -9.06 1.55 7.79
N ALA A 123 -8.02 0.72 7.67
CA ALA A 123 -7.52 0.24 6.38
C ALA A 123 -7.32 -1.27 6.39
N LEU A 124 -7.61 -1.90 5.24
CA LEU A 124 -7.46 -3.34 5.02
C LEU A 124 -6.68 -3.56 3.73
N VAL A 125 -5.62 -4.35 3.82
CA VAL A 125 -4.85 -4.85 2.68
C VAL A 125 -5.09 -6.35 2.56
N LEU A 126 -5.62 -6.79 1.42
CA LEU A 126 -5.85 -8.20 1.14
C LEU A 126 -4.78 -8.72 0.18
N THR A 127 -4.24 -9.89 0.49
CA THR A 127 -3.19 -10.54 -0.31
C THR A 127 -3.55 -11.99 -0.64
N PRO A 128 -3.09 -12.52 -1.76
CA PRO A 128 -3.36 -13.90 -2.14
C PRO A 128 -2.48 -14.92 -1.40
N THR A 129 -1.31 -14.53 -0.88
CA THR A 129 -0.37 -15.43 -0.22
C THR A 129 0.11 -14.89 1.12
N ARG A 130 0.51 -15.81 2.02
CA ARG A 130 1.07 -15.47 3.34
C ARG A 130 2.36 -14.68 3.23
N GLU A 131 3.25 -15.11 2.33
CA GLU A 131 4.55 -14.51 2.09
C GLU A 131 4.40 -13.04 1.70
N LEU A 132 3.44 -12.76 0.80
CA LEU A 132 3.15 -11.38 0.39
C LEU A 132 2.55 -10.57 1.55
N ALA A 133 1.68 -11.17 2.38
CA ALA A 133 1.15 -10.50 3.56
C ALA A 133 2.25 -10.11 4.53
N ILE A 134 3.20 -11.00 4.80
CA ILE A 134 4.35 -10.76 5.67
C ILE A 134 5.23 -9.65 5.09
N GLN A 135 5.56 -9.70 3.80
CA GLN A 135 6.36 -8.67 3.14
C GLN A 135 5.71 -7.28 3.21
N ILE A 136 4.38 -7.22 3.06
CA ILE A 136 3.65 -5.95 3.17
C ILE A 136 3.66 -5.45 4.61
N ASP A 137 3.46 -6.31 5.61
CA ASP A 137 3.53 -5.94 7.02
C ASP A 137 4.92 -5.42 7.40
N GLU A 138 5.99 -6.05 6.92
CA GLU A 138 7.37 -5.56 7.11
C GLU A 138 7.56 -4.18 6.48
N CYS A 139 7.05 -3.96 5.27
CA CYS A 139 7.08 -2.64 4.63
C CYS A 139 6.29 -1.61 5.45
N CYS A 140 5.10 -1.97 5.98
CA CYS A 140 4.32 -1.10 6.84
C CYS A 140 5.09 -0.74 8.11
N ARG A 141 5.76 -1.71 8.74
CA ARG A 141 6.61 -1.49 9.92
C ARG A 141 7.72 -0.49 9.66
N ASP A 142 8.40 -0.65 8.53
CA ASP A 142 9.51 0.22 8.15
C ASP A 142 9.04 1.65 7.87
N TYR A 143 7.99 1.80 7.07
CA TYR A 143 7.49 3.13 6.69
C TYR A 143 6.72 3.83 7.81
N ALA A 144 6.03 3.09 8.68
CA ALA A 144 5.29 3.66 9.81
C ALA A 144 6.16 3.95 11.03
N ARG A 145 7.46 3.67 10.99
CA ARG A 145 8.41 3.75 12.14
C ARG A 145 8.31 5.06 12.93
N TYR A 146 8.09 6.16 12.26
CA TYR A 146 8.01 7.50 12.86
C TYR A 146 6.59 8.02 13.01
N THR A 147 5.61 7.14 12.84
CA THR A 147 4.19 7.43 13.04
C THR A 147 3.68 6.69 14.27
N ASP A 148 2.45 6.99 14.67
CA ASP A 148 1.79 6.25 15.74
C ASP A 148 0.76 5.23 15.19
N ILE A 149 0.91 4.82 13.94
CA ILE A 149 0.04 3.84 13.29
C ILE A 149 0.36 2.45 13.81
N ARG A 150 -0.68 1.73 14.22
CA ARG A 150 -0.59 0.32 14.60
C ARG A 150 -1.11 -0.55 13.48
N HIS A 151 -0.34 -1.53 13.10
CA HIS A 151 -0.72 -2.50 12.08
C HIS A 151 -0.51 -3.93 12.59
N CYS A 152 -1.17 -4.88 11.99
CA CYS A 152 -0.86 -6.30 12.15
C CYS A 152 -1.18 -7.07 10.87
N VAL A 153 -0.55 -8.24 10.76
CA VAL A 153 -0.82 -9.20 9.70
C VAL A 153 -1.61 -10.38 10.24
N ILE A 154 -2.59 -10.85 9.45
CA ILE A 154 -3.40 -12.04 9.78
C ILE A 154 -3.34 -13.02 8.62
N PHE A 155 -3.02 -14.26 8.95
CA PHE A 155 -3.07 -15.39 8.03
C PHE A 155 -3.30 -16.69 8.82
N GLY A 156 -3.82 -17.69 8.15
CA GLY A 156 -4.12 -18.97 8.79
C GLY A 156 -2.93 -19.93 8.85
N GLY A 157 -3.15 -21.10 9.48
CA GLY A 157 -2.14 -22.15 9.62
C GLY A 157 -1.05 -21.88 10.65
N VAL A 158 -1.26 -20.90 11.53
CA VAL A 158 -0.41 -20.58 12.69
C VAL A 158 -1.28 -20.39 13.92
N ASN A 159 -0.65 -20.30 15.11
CA ASN A 159 -1.38 -19.99 16.33
C ASN A 159 -2.09 -18.62 16.20
N GLN A 160 -3.41 -18.63 16.32
CA GLN A 160 -4.24 -17.43 16.16
C GLN A 160 -4.18 -16.48 17.38
N ARG A 161 -3.83 -16.98 18.55
CA ARG A 161 -3.88 -16.19 19.80
C ARG A 161 -3.12 -14.86 19.73
N PRO A 162 -1.86 -14.81 19.24
CA PRO A 162 -1.14 -13.53 19.08
C PRO A 162 -1.84 -12.55 18.13
N GLN A 163 -2.49 -13.06 17.08
CA GLN A 163 -3.23 -12.24 16.12
C GLN A 163 -4.50 -11.65 16.74
N VAL A 164 -5.24 -12.47 17.51
CA VAL A 164 -6.42 -12.03 18.27
C VAL A 164 -6.03 -10.98 19.31
N ASP A 165 -4.95 -11.21 20.07
CA ASP A 165 -4.45 -10.27 21.06
C ASP A 165 -4.05 -8.92 20.42
N ALA A 166 -3.43 -8.94 19.24
CA ALA A 166 -3.11 -7.71 18.49
C ALA A 166 -4.37 -6.94 18.11
N LEU A 167 -5.39 -7.63 17.58
CA LEU A 167 -6.68 -7.02 17.24
C LEU A 167 -7.39 -6.46 18.48
N GLN A 168 -7.34 -7.16 19.59
CA GLN A 168 -7.95 -6.70 20.85
C GLN A 168 -7.29 -5.43 21.39
N ARG A 169 -5.97 -5.27 21.24
CA ARG A 169 -5.25 -4.04 21.58
C ARG A 169 -5.61 -2.84 20.68
N GLY A 170 -6.26 -3.10 19.56
CA GLY A 170 -6.66 -2.11 18.56
C GLY A 170 -5.51 -1.75 17.60
N ILE A 171 -5.85 -1.77 16.33
CA ILE A 171 -4.96 -1.46 15.20
C ILE A 171 -5.68 -0.52 14.23
N ASP A 172 -4.90 0.18 13.41
CA ASP A 172 -5.38 1.09 12.39
C ASP A 172 -5.38 0.44 10.99
N LEU A 173 -4.36 -0.40 10.71
CA LEU A 173 -4.16 -1.09 9.44
C LEU A 173 -4.08 -2.61 9.64
N LEU A 174 -4.91 -3.34 8.91
CA LEU A 174 -4.88 -4.80 8.85
C LEU A 174 -4.35 -5.26 7.49
N VAL A 175 -3.33 -6.11 7.52
CA VAL A 175 -2.89 -6.87 6.34
C VAL A 175 -3.40 -8.30 6.51
N ALA A 176 -4.14 -8.82 5.54
CA ALA A 176 -4.73 -10.15 5.64
C ALA A 176 -4.47 -10.99 4.39
N CYS A 177 -4.12 -12.25 4.62
CA CYS A 177 -4.10 -13.26 3.57
C CYS A 177 -5.38 -14.08 3.67
N LEU A 178 -6.17 -14.05 2.60
CA LEU A 178 -7.34 -14.93 2.47
C LEU A 178 -6.84 -16.33 2.17
N LEU A 179 -6.80 -17.17 3.19
CA LEU A 179 -6.55 -18.60 2.99
C LEU A 179 -7.82 -19.28 2.53
N TYR A 180 -7.74 -19.81 1.33
CA TYR A 180 -8.60 -20.91 0.94
C TYR A 180 -7.93 -22.19 1.46
N THR A 181 -8.52 -22.84 2.45
CA THR A 181 -8.21 -24.22 2.84
C THR A 181 -9.22 -25.14 2.19
#